data_956718e7541130d4d47e95ab08df95a6
#
_entry.id   956718e7541130d4d47e95ab08df95a6
#
_cell.length_a   1.000
_cell.length_b   1.000
_cell.length_c   1.000
_cell.angle_alpha   90.00
_cell.angle_beta   90.00
_cell.angle_gamma   90.00
#
_symmetry.space_group_name_H-M   'P 1'
#
loop_
_entity.id
_entity.type
_entity.pdbx_description
1 polymer ?
#
loop_
_entity_poly.entity_id
_entity_poly.type
_entity_poly.pdbx_seq_one_letter_code
_entity_poly.pdbx_strand_id
1 'polypeptide(L)' 'MRNFRVNGIKIRIVNRYTAGMEINSFNQKYDVMMFNTAYNAWTRLCSCMTIAEGKEIATEKIETMQELAIVI' A
#
# COMPACT_ATOMS: atom_id res chain seq x y z
N MET A 1 -1.40 12.70 0.62
CA MET A 1 -1.98 11.47 0.06
C MET A 1 -1.59 11.33 -1.41
N ARG A 2 -1.14 10.18 -1.80
CA ARG A 2 -0.78 9.87 -3.18
C ARG A 2 -1.62 8.70 -3.68
N ASN A 3 -2.12 8.83 -4.90
CA ASN A 3 -2.90 7.78 -5.57
C ASN A 3 -2.19 7.38 -6.85
N PHE A 4 -2.09 6.08 -7.08
CA PHE A 4 -1.54 5.55 -8.33
C PHE A 4 -2.07 4.13 -8.55
N ARG A 5 -1.71 3.51 -9.66
CA ARG A 5 -2.12 2.14 -9.97
C ARG A 5 -0.90 1.27 -10.26
N VAL A 6 -0.99 0.03 -9.84
CA VAL A 6 0.00 -1.00 -10.17
C VAL A 6 -0.76 -2.12 -10.86
N ASN A 7 -0.51 -2.31 -12.16
CA ASN A 7 -1.17 -3.34 -12.95
C ASN A 7 -2.70 -3.31 -12.81
N GLY A 8 -3.27 -2.10 -12.81
CA GLY A 8 -4.71 -1.90 -12.71
C GLY A 8 -5.27 -1.83 -11.31
N ILE A 9 -4.48 -2.17 -10.30
CA ILE A 9 -4.92 -2.13 -8.90
C ILE A 9 -4.65 -0.75 -8.32
N LYS A 10 -5.66 -0.16 -7.68
CA LYS A 10 -5.56 1.16 -7.07
C LYS A 10 -4.75 1.09 -5.79
N ILE A 11 -3.76 1.97 -5.68
CA ILE A 11 -2.89 2.10 -4.52
C ILE A 11 -2.99 3.52 -3.98
N ARG A 12 -3.00 3.65 -2.66
CA ARG A 12 -3.03 4.94 -1.98
C ARG A 12 -1.98 4.95 -0.88
N ILE A 13 -1.14 5.96 -0.87
CA ILE A 13 -0.16 6.16 0.21
C ILE A 13 -0.66 7.31 1.08
N VAL A 14 -0.92 7.01 2.35
CA VAL A 14 -1.50 7.93 3.33
C VAL A 14 -0.47 8.29 4.38
N ASN A 15 -0.32 9.59 4.63
CA ASN A 15 0.55 10.08 5.69
C ASN A 15 -0.12 9.87 7.04
N ARG A 16 0.54 9.18 7.95
CA ARG A 16 -0.01 8.86 9.27
C ARG A 16 -0.25 10.09 10.14
N TYR A 17 0.58 11.12 10.01
CA TYR A 17 0.34 12.37 10.74
C TYR A 17 -0.98 13.00 10.35
N THR A 18 -1.26 13.03 9.05
CA THR A 18 -2.52 13.58 8.54
C THR A 18 -3.71 12.76 9.01
N ALA A 19 -3.54 11.47 9.15
CA ALA A 19 -4.59 10.57 9.63
C ALA A 19 -4.76 10.58 11.15
N GLY A 20 -3.96 11.37 11.88
CA GLY A 20 -4.05 11.47 13.33
C GLY A 20 -3.39 10.34 14.09
N MET A 21 -2.59 9.54 13.44
CA MET A 21 -1.88 8.44 14.07
C MET A 21 -0.52 8.90 14.61
N GLU A 22 -0.13 8.39 15.75
CA GLU A 22 1.17 8.70 16.33
C GLU A 22 2.28 7.92 15.60
N ILE A 23 3.39 8.59 15.37
CA ILE A 23 4.58 7.96 14.82
C ILE A 23 5.61 7.79 15.92
N ASN A 24 6.05 6.55 16.12
CA ASN A 24 7.09 6.24 17.09
C ASN A 24 8.15 5.37 16.41
N SER A 25 9.09 4.84 17.18
CA SER A 25 10.21 4.05 16.64
C SER A 25 9.79 2.78 15.91
N PHE A 26 8.56 2.33 16.09
CA PHE A 26 8.04 1.11 15.46
C PHE A 26 7.08 1.40 14.33
N ASN A 27 6.58 2.65 14.24
CA ASN A 27 5.61 3.04 13.23
C ASN A 27 6.29 3.76 12.07
N GLN A 28 5.94 3.39 10.87
CA GLN A 28 6.40 4.06 9.67
C GLN A 28 5.58 5.32 9.43
N LYS A 29 6.14 6.28 8.67
CA LYS A 29 5.50 7.55 8.41
C LYS A 29 4.28 7.44 7.50
N TYR A 30 4.28 6.46 6.59
CA TYR A 30 3.23 6.29 5.60
C TYR A 30 2.64 4.89 5.64
N ASP A 31 1.34 4.79 5.38
CA ASP A 31 0.68 3.52 5.13
C ASP A 31 0.39 3.40 3.63
N VAL A 32 0.66 2.24 3.07
CA VAL A 32 0.35 1.92 1.69
C VAL A 32 -0.92 1.08 1.67
N MET A 33 -1.97 1.61 1.04
CA MET A 33 -3.28 0.98 0.99
C MET A 33 -3.56 0.47 -0.41
N MET A 34 -4.16 -0.70 -0.49
CA MET A 34 -4.61 -1.29 -1.74
C MET A 34 -6.12 -1.40 -1.73
N PHE A 35 -6.77 -1.04 -2.85
CA PHE A 35 -8.21 -1.25 -2.96
C PHE A 35 -8.48 -2.70 -3.32
N ASN A 36 -9.11 -3.41 -2.39
CA ASN A 36 -9.45 -4.81 -2.58
C ASN A 36 -10.85 -4.91 -3.17
N THR A 37 -10.94 -5.28 -4.43
CA THR A 37 -12.21 -5.37 -5.14
C THR A 37 -13.10 -6.49 -4.63
N ALA A 38 -12.53 -7.55 -4.06
CA ALA A 38 -13.30 -8.66 -3.50
C ALA A 38 -14.14 -8.21 -2.30
N TYR A 39 -13.62 -7.28 -1.50
CA TYR A 39 -14.31 -6.77 -0.33
C TYR A 39 -14.86 -5.36 -0.54
N ASN A 40 -14.57 -4.75 -1.69
CA ASN A 40 -14.95 -3.37 -2.00
C ASN A 40 -14.47 -2.41 -0.91
N ALA A 41 -13.23 -2.58 -0.46
CA ALA A 41 -12.66 -1.81 0.65
C ALA A 41 -11.15 -1.63 0.49
N TRP A 42 -10.61 -0.60 1.15
CA TRP A 42 -9.18 -0.37 1.23
C TRP A 42 -8.59 -1.24 2.33
N THR A 43 -7.51 -1.95 2.02
CA THR A 43 -6.78 -2.75 2.98
C THR A 43 -5.33 -2.29 3.03
N ARG A 44 -4.71 -2.37 4.20
CA ARG A 44 -3.31 -1.97 4.34
C ARG A 44 -2.41 -3.05 3.75
N LEU A 45 -1.55 -2.64 2.83
CA LEU A 45 -0.59 -3.53 2.20
C LEU A 45 0.72 -3.57 2.96
N CYS A 46 1.21 -2.39 3.35
CA CYS A 46 2.45 -2.25 4.11
C CYS A 46 2.57 -0.84 4.68
N SER A 47 3.63 -0.59 5.44
CA SER A 47 3.99 0.75 5.91
C SER A 47 5.41 1.05 5.46
N CYS A 48 5.73 2.33 5.31
CA CYS A 48 7.04 2.76 4.84
C CYS A 48 7.41 4.14 5.34
N MET A 49 8.68 4.52 5.19
CA MET A 49 9.18 5.82 5.63
C MET A 49 9.11 6.88 4.54
N THR A 50 9.15 6.49 3.28
CA THR A 50 9.10 7.42 2.15
C THR A 50 8.08 6.95 1.11
N ILE A 51 7.60 7.91 0.30
CA ILE A 51 6.66 7.60 -0.78
C ILE A 51 7.32 6.71 -1.84
N ALA A 52 8.58 6.96 -2.16
CA ALA A 52 9.32 6.16 -3.15
C ALA A 52 9.43 4.71 -2.70
N GLU A 53 9.76 4.49 -1.43
CA GLU A 53 9.82 3.17 -0.84
C GLU A 53 8.45 2.47 -0.89
N GLY A 54 7.39 3.22 -0.59
CA GLY A 54 6.03 2.69 -0.63
C GLY A 54 5.63 2.24 -2.02
N LYS A 55 5.98 2.99 -3.05
CA LYS A 55 5.71 2.61 -4.44
C LYS A 55 6.44 1.33 -4.83
N GLU A 56 7.70 1.23 -4.45
CA GLU A 56 8.52 0.06 -4.74
C GLU A 56 7.96 -1.20 -4.09
N ILE A 57 7.66 -1.11 -2.79
CA ILE A 57 7.11 -2.24 -2.04
C ILE A 57 5.75 -2.65 -2.59
N ALA A 58 4.89 -1.67 -2.90
CA ALA A 58 3.57 -1.95 -3.45
C ALA A 58 3.67 -2.68 -4.79
N THR A 59 4.56 -2.24 -5.66
CA THR A 59 4.77 -2.86 -6.95
C THR A 59 5.21 -4.32 -6.80
N GLU A 60 6.18 -4.58 -5.95
CA GLU A 60 6.66 -5.94 -5.69
C GLU A 60 5.56 -6.85 -5.13
N LYS A 61 4.81 -6.36 -4.15
CA LYS A 61 3.77 -7.16 -3.50
C LYS A 61 2.63 -7.50 -4.46
N ILE A 62 2.22 -6.54 -5.29
CA ILE A 62 1.16 -6.77 -6.25
C ILE A 62 1.61 -7.73 -7.35
N GLU A 63 2.82 -7.58 -7.85
CA GLU A 63 3.36 -8.50 -8.84
C GLU A 63 3.42 -9.93 -8.30
N THR A 64 3.85 -10.10 -7.05
CA THR A 64 3.90 -11.39 -6.39
C THR A 64 2.51 -12.01 -6.24
N MET A 65 1.53 -11.21 -5.81
CA MET A 65 0.16 -11.69 -5.68
C MET A 65 -0.43 -12.11 -7.02
N GLN A 66 -0.14 -11.38 -8.08
CA GLN A 66 -0.62 -11.72 -9.42
C GLN A 66 0.03 -12.99 -9.96
N GLU A 67 1.31 -13.20 -9.68
CA GLU A 67 1.99 -14.44 -10.04
C GLU A 67 1.38 -15.65 -9.33
N LEU A 68 1.09 -15.50 -8.04
CA LEU A 68 0.46 -16.56 -7.26
C LEU A 68 -0.95 -16.88 -7.78
N ALA A 69 -1.68 -15.86 -8.21
CA ALA A 69 -3.01 -16.04 -8.77
C ALA A 69 -2.96 -16.81 -10.10
N ILE A 70 -1.92 -16.63 -10.88
CA ILE A 70 -1.74 -17.34 -12.15
C ILE A 70 -1.45 -18.83 -11.90
N VAL A 71 -0.73 -19.13 -10.85
CA VAL A 71 -0.34 -20.50 -10.50
C VAL A 71 -1.50 -21.30 -9.94
N ILE A 72 -2.46 -20.61 -9.37
CA ILE A 72 -3.64 -21.26 -8.81
C ILE A 72 -4.71 -21.47 -9.89
#